data_afedbd40cb80c16fb85bab86bd41b6b0
#
_entry.id   afedbd40cb80c16fb85bab86bd41b6b0
#
_cell.length_a   1.000
_cell.length_b   1.000
_cell.length_c   1.000
_cell.angle_alpha   90.00
_cell.angle_beta   90.00
_cell.angle_gamma   90.00
#
_symmetry.space_group_name_H-M   'P 1'
#
loop_
_entity.id
_entity.type
_entity.pdbx_description
1 polymer ?
#
loop_
_entity_poly.entity_id
_entity_poly.type
_entity_poly.pdbx_seq_one_letter_code
_entity_poly.pdbx_strand_id
1 'polypeptide(L)'
;MVSGPYGMESTCMPDTTRPFAEQLKEAVSRIDGEIEAVEMDELADELADATIPADPDVKNYSYTLVDNKVYYRENSIMKPVDMTETMQERIKGMVGVRKCTQELINLQLEEYPDSAIKEKQAELNTLYDAFSNKFGLINSQINKRAFNQDSSYCLLCSLEKLDDEGNFKGKADMFTKRTIKKAEVVTSVDTASEALAVSLSEKAGIDLDYMAGLLMDKADYMDSEKYDKMLGKIKEELTGIIFQNPVTDRWETCLLYTSP
;
A
#
# COMPACT_ATOMS: atom_id res chain seq x y z
N MET A 1 -35.41 -17.88 2.48
CA MET A 1 -34.14 -18.14 3.19
C MET A 1 -33.39 -19.22 2.41
N VAL A 2 -32.18 -18.95 2.06
CA VAL A 2 -31.30 -19.88 1.33
C VAL A 2 -30.18 -20.29 2.28
N SER A 3 -29.80 -21.57 2.26
CA SER A 3 -28.66 -22.06 3.06
C SER A 3 -27.36 -21.70 2.34
N GLY A 4 -26.58 -20.81 2.93
CA GLY A 4 -25.24 -20.45 2.45
C GLY A 4 -24.14 -21.24 3.16
N PRO A 5 -22.87 -21.10 2.74
CA PRO A 5 -21.72 -21.83 3.31
C PRO A 5 -21.45 -21.49 4.78
N TYR A 6 -22.03 -20.42 5.31
CA TYR A 6 -21.84 -19.95 6.70
C TYR A 6 -23.15 -20.02 7.54
N GLY A 7 -24.20 -20.69 7.04
CA GLY A 7 -25.47 -20.83 7.74
C GLY A 7 -26.66 -20.31 6.95
N MET A 8 -27.76 -20.02 7.66
CA MET A 8 -28.99 -19.50 7.04
C MET A 8 -28.83 -18.00 6.74
N GLU A 9 -28.71 -17.67 5.48
CA GLU A 9 -28.58 -16.29 5.01
C GLU A 9 -29.92 -15.80 4.44
N SER A 10 -30.26 -14.54 4.75
CA SER A 10 -31.39 -13.84 4.13
C SER A 10 -30.90 -13.15 2.85
N THR A 11 -31.22 -13.73 1.70
CA THR A 11 -30.93 -13.10 0.41
C THR A 11 -32.10 -12.26 -0.01
N CYS A 12 -31.92 -10.96 -0.19
CA CYS A 12 -32.89 -10.06 -0.79
C CYS A 12 -32.84 -10.24 -2.31
N MET A 13 -33.89 -10.82 -2.88
CA MET A 13 -34.05 -10.90 -4.32
C MET A 13 -34.87 -9.72 -4.82
N PRO A 14 -34.46 -9.05 -5.93
CA PRO A 14 -35.25 -7.97 -6.49
C PRO A 14 -36.60 -8.51 -6.98
N ASP A 15 -37.71 -7.85 -6.59
CA ASP A 15 -39.04 -8.12 -7.16
C ASP A 15 -39.11 -7.50 -8.56
N THR A 16 -39.00 -8.33 -9.57
CA THR A 16 -39.04 -7.91 -10.98
C THR A 16 -40.45 -7.83 -11.55
N THR A 17 -41.48 -8.13 -10.74
CA THR A 17 -42.89 -8.15 -11.20
C THR A 17 -43.46 -6.75 -11.31
N ARG A 18 -42.88 -5.75 -10.64
CA ARG A 18 -43.31 -4.36 -10.64
C ARG A 18 -42.11 -3.40 -10.82
N PRO A 19 -42.33 -2.21 -11.43
CA PRO A 19 -41.31 -1.18 -11.54
C PRO A 19 -40.75 -0.77 -10.16
N PHE A 20 -39.45 -0.63 -10.04
CA PHE A 20 -38.80 -0.24 -8.79
C PHE A 20 -39.32 1.06 -8.19
N ALA A 21 -39.70 2.04 -9.04
CA ALA A 21 -40.22 3.32 -8.61
C ALA A 21 -41.59 3.16 -7.87
N GLU A 22 -42.43 2.20 -8.27
CA GLU A 22 -43.71 1.91 -7.59
C GLU A 22 -43.47 1.23 -6.24
N GLN A 23 -42.52 0.29 -6.19
CA GLN A 23 -42.17 -0.39 -4.95
C GLN A 23 -41.59 0.59 -3.93
N LEU A 24 -40.74 1.53 -4.39
CA LEU A 24 -40.16 2.56 -3.54
C LEU A 24 -41.24 3.52 -3.02
N LYS A 25 -42.17 3.96 -3.88
CA LYS A 25 -43.28 4.83 -3.49
C LYS A 25 -44.19 4.17 -2.46
N GLU A 26 -44.47 2.87 -2.61
CA GLU A 26 -45.28 2.10 -1.65
C GLU A 26 -44.52 1.93 -0.32
N ALA A 27 -43.19 1.63 -0.36
CA ALA A 27 -42.38 1.51 0.84
C ALA A 27 -42.32 2.83 1.63
N VAL A 28 -42.13 3.96 0.94
CA VAL A 28 -42.11 5.30 1.55
C VAL A 28 -43.46 5.66 2.15
N SER A 29 -44.60 5.31 1.48
CA SER A 29 -45.95 5.59 2.00
C SER A 29 -46.32 4.80 3.28
N ARG A 30 -45.55 3.76 3.62
CA ARG A 30 -45.72 2.97 4.86
C ARG A 30 -44.93 3.51 6.05
N ILE A 31 -44.13 4.54 5.82
CA ILE A 31 -43.34 5.21 6.90
C ILE A 31 -44.32 6.19 7.57
N ASP A 32 -44.89 5.77 8.69
CA ASP A 32 -45.69 6.65 9.56
C ASP A 32 -44.69 7.56 10.34
N GLY A 33 -44.45 8.74 9.85
CA GLY A 33 -43.65 9.79 10.48
C GLY A 33 -43.80 11.09 9.69
N GLU A 34 -44.01 12.20 10.36
CA GLU A 34 -43.74 13.50 9.80
C GLU A 34 -42.26 13.56 9.50
N ILE A 35 -41.90 13.49 8.22
CA ILE A 35 -40.58 13.89 7.80
C ILE A 35 -40.59 15.42 7.90
N GLU A 36 -40.15 15.97 9.05
CA GLU A 36 -39.74 17.36 9.04
C GLU A 36 -38.71 17.48 7.92
N ALA A 37 -39.07 18.26 6.91
CA ALA A 37 -38.07 18.72 5.94
C ALA A 37 -37.11 19.61 6.75
N VAL A 38 -36.08 18.98 7.33
CA VAL A 38 -34.90 19.73 7.76
C VAL A 38 -34.46 20.48 6.51
N GLU A 39 -34.44 21.80 6.60
CA GLU A 39 -33.90 22.63 5.54
C GLU A 39 -32.42 22.23 5.36
N MET A 40 -32.21 21.17 4.59
CA MET A 40 -30.89 20.64 4.25
C MET A 40 -30.08 21.65 3.42
N ASP A 41 -30.73 22.65 2.86
CA ASP A 41 -30.06 23.65 2.03
C ASP A 41 -29.14 24.56 2.84
N GLU A 42 -29.53 25.02 4.05
CA GLU A 42 -28.65 25.88 4.85
C GLU A 42 -27.44 25.10 5.41
N LEU A 43 -27.64 23.88 5.88
CA LEU A 43 -26.52 23.02 6.34
C LEU A 43 -25.65 22.53 5.19
N ALA A 44 -26.24 22.28 4.02
CA ALA A 44 -25.51 21.90 2.82
C ALA A 44 -24.68 23.09 2.26
N ASP A 45 -25.23 24.29 2.31
CA ASP A 45 -24.52 25.51 1.88
C ASP A 45 -23.38 25.87 2.85
N GLU A 46 -23.56 25.79 4.19
CA GLU A 46 -22.49 25.99 5.17
C GLU A 46 -21.38 24.93 5.05
N LEU A 47 -21.72 23.68 4.78
CA LEU A 47 -20.77 22.60 4.52
C LEU A 47 -20.11 22.70 3.15
N ALA A 48 -20.82 23.21 2.13
CA ALA A 48 -20.28 23.45 0.81
C ALA A 48 -19.29 24.63 0.80
N ASP A 49 -19.58 25.70 1.53
CA ASP A 49 -18.69 26.85 1.68
C ASP A 49 -17.41 26.52 2.47
N ALA A 50 -17.42 25.48 3.30
CA ALA A 50 -16.27 25.05 4.08
C ALA A 50 -15.39 24.01 3.34
N THR A 51 -15.90 23.39 2.27
CA THR A 51 -15.13 22.40 1.49
C THR A 51 -14.23 23.09 0.48
N ILE A 52 -13.03 22.55 0.30
CA ILE A 52 -12.06 23.05 -0.66
C ILE A 52 -11.70 21.95 -1.67
N PRO A 53 -11.29 22.33 -2.91
CA PRO A 53 -10.79 21.34 -3.88
C PRO A 53 -9.64 20.53 -3.29
N ALA A 54 -9.59 19.24 -3.63
CA ALA A 54 -8.51 18.38 -3.16
C ALA A 54 -7.18 18.79 -3.78
N ASP A 55 -6.17 18.92 -2.93
CA ASP A 55 -4.77 19.04 -3.35
C ASP A 55 -4.34 17.70 -3.96
N PRO A 56 -3.80 17.68 -5.19
CA PRO A 56 -3.31 16.44 -5.83
C PRO A 56 -2.26 15.69 -5.01
N ASP A 57 -1.43 16.41 -4.28
CA ASP A 57 -0.33 15.84 -3.50
C ASP A 57 -0.80 15.19 -2.18
N VAL A 58 -2.02 15.48 -1.75
CA VAL A 58 -2.62 14.82 -0.59
C VAL A 58 -3.23 13.49 -1.01
N LYS A 59 -2.85 12.39 -0.37
CA LYS A 59 -3.40 11.07 -0.65
C LYS A 59 -4.91 11.01 -0.35
N ASN A 60 -5.68 10.30 -1.18
CA ASN A 60 -7.10 10.10 -0.92
C ASN A 60 -7.34 9.36 0.41
N TYR A 61 -8.42 9.68 1.08
CA TYR A 61 -8.75 9.18 2.43
C TYR A 61 -7.64 9.45 3.45
N SER A 62 -7.13 10.68 3.49
CA SER A 62 -6.09 11.09 4.42
C SER A 62 -6.40 12.44 5.05
N TYR A 63 -5.97 12.59 6.30
CA TYR A 63 -5.97 13.89 6.95
C TYR A 63 -4.86 14.77 6.39
N THR A 64 -5.14 16.06 6.29
CA THR A 64 -4.16 17.09 5.90
C THR A 64 -4.37 18.36 6.69
N LEU A 65 -3.41 19.27 6.58
CA LEU A 65 -3.47 20.58 7.23
C LEU A 65 -3.51 21.66 6.17
N VAL A 66 -4.54 22.51 6.24
CA VAL A 66 -4.64 23.74 5.46
C VAL A 66 -4.85 24.89 6.43
N ASP A 67 -3.98 25.90 6.39
CA ASP A 67 -4.00 27.03 7.32
C ASP A 67 -4.12 26.63 8.79
N ASN A 68 -3.35 25.59 9.17
CA ASN A 68 -3.34 25.01 10.51
C ASN A 68 -4.68 24.36 10.98
N LYS A 69 -5.65 24.20 10.09
CA LYS A 69 -6.88 23.43 10.34
C LYS A 69 -6.79 22.04 9.77
N VAL A 70 -7.45 21.08 10.41
CA VAL A 70 -7.47 19.69 9.95
C VAL A 70 -8.56 19.51 8.90
N TYR A 71 -8.18 19.00 7.75
CA TYR A 71 -9.07 18.59 6.68
C TYR A 71 -8.92 17.10 6.42
N TYR A 72 -9.98 16.48 5.93
CA TYR A 72 -9.96 15.09 5.46
C TYR A 72 -10.27 15.06 3.97
N ARG A 73 -9.37 14.47 3.17
CA ARG A 73 -9.58 14.32 1.73
C ARG A 73 -10.48 13.13 1.44
N GLU A 74 -11.54 13.40 0.72
CA GLU A 74 -12.46 12.39 0.18
C GLU A 74 -12.67 12.66 -1.31
N ASN A 75 -12.03 11.85 -2.14
CA ASN A 75 -12.03 12.01 -3.60
C ASN A 75 -11.49 13.39 -4.07
N SER A 76 -12.33 14.17 -4.71
CA SER A 76 -11.94 15.47 -5.31
C SER A 76 -12.07 16.66 -4.36
N ILE A 77 -12.47 16.45 -3.11
CA ILE A 77 -12.69 17.51 -2.14
C ILE A 77 -11.99 17.23 -0.82
N MET A 78 -11.69 18.28 -0.08
CA MET A 78 -11.22 18.24 1.30
C MET A 78 -12.27 18.91 2.18
N LYS A 79 -12.72 18.16 3.21
CA LYS A 79 -13.72 18.62 4.18
C LYS A 79 -13.04 19.03 5.48
N PRO A 80 -13.37 20.17 6.08
CA PRO A 80 -12.90 20.47 7.43
C PRO A 80 -13.48 19.44 8.40
N VAL A 81 -12.66 19.04 9.37
CA VAL A 81 -13.12 18.06 10.37
C VAL A 81 -13.37 18.81 11.67
N ASP A 82 -14.64 18.80 12.12
CA ASP A 82 -15.01 19.34 13.42
C ASP A 82 -14.64 18.37 14.53
N MET A 83 -13.77 18.80 15.43
CA MET A 83 -13.29 17.98 16.54
C MET A 83 -12.71 18.87 17.66
N THR A 84 -12.59 18.28 18.84
CA THR A 84 -12.00 18.97 19.99
C THR A 84 -10.56 19.40 19.71
N GLU A 85 -10.11 20.47 20.34
CA GLU A 85 -8.75 20.99 20.18
C GLU A 85 -7.67 19.92 20.45
N THR A 86 -7.85 19.14 21.51
CA THR A 86 -6.93 18.02 21.82
C THR A 86 -6.86 16.97 20.71
N MET A 87 -8.00 16.69 20.06
CA MET A 87 -8.05 15.74 18.95
C MET A 87 -7.39 16.34 17.71
N GLN A 88 -7.61 17.62 17.41
CA GLN A 88 -6.94 18.32 16.33
C GLN A 88 -5.41 18.30 16.49
N GLU A 89 -4.90 18.61 17.69
CA GLU A 89 -3.47 18.57 17.97
C GLU A 89 -2.89 17.16 17.82
N ARG A 90 -3.63 16.14 18.23
CA ARG A 90 -3.26 14.73 18.04
C ARG A 90 -3.12 14.39 16.56
N ILE A 91 -4.11 14.73 15.75
CA ILE A 91 -4.08 14.48 14.31
C ILE A 91 -2.96 15.30 13.64
N LYS A 92 -2.76 16.56 14.02
CA LYS A 92 -1.65 17.39 13.51
C LYS A 92 -0.30 16.72 13.77
N GLY A 93 -0.10 16.19 14.97
CA GLY A 93 1.12 15.46 15.31
C GLY A 93 1.33 14.22 14.45
N MET A 94 0.28 13.41 14.26
CA MET A 94 0.35 12.21 13.41
C MET A 94 0.55 12.55 11.92
N VAL A 95 -0.07 13.61 11.41
CA VAL A 95 0.18 14.11 10.05
C VAL A 95 1.62 14.55 9.89
N GLY A 96 2.21 15.23 10.87
CA GLY A 96 3.62 15.63 10.86
C GLY A 96 4.55 14.43 10.81
N VAL A 97 4.36 13.43 11.69
CA VAL A 97 5.15 12.19 11.71
C VAL A 97 5.00 11.45 10.38
N ARG A 98 3.77 11.32 9.85
CA ARG A 98 3.50 10.69 8.55
C ARG A 98 4.26 11.36 7.42
N LYS A 99 4.19 12.69 7.32
CA LYS A 99 4.86 13.46 6.27
C LYS A 99 6.37 13.25 6.32
N CYS A 100 6.97 13.39 7.48
CA CYS A 100 8.40 13.16 7.67
C CYS A 100 8.81 11.71 7.32
N THR A 101 7.97 10.72 7.67
CA THR A 101 8.20 9.31 7.32
C THR A 101 8.16 9.10 5.80
N GLN A 102 7.20 9.69 5.09
CA GLN A 102 7.10 9.61 3.64
C GLN A 102 8.29 10.27 2.94
N GLU A 103 8.71 11.44 3.42
CA GLU A 103 9.90 12.13 2.92
C GLU A 103 11.18 11.28 3.14
N LEU A 104 11.32 10.64 4.31
CA LEU A 104 12.43 9.72 4.58
C LEU A 104 12.43 8.50 3.65
N ILE A 105 11.25 7.95 3.35
CA ILE A 105 11.10 6.85 2.38
C ILE A 105 11.56 7.32 0.99
N ASN A 106 11.10 8.47 0.54
CA ASN A 106 11.46 9.02 -0.77
C ASN A 106 12.97 9.28 -0.88
N LEU A 107 13.60 9.86 0.15
CA LEU A 107 15.05 10.04 0.18
C LEU A 107 15.83 8.72 0.06
N GLN A 108 15.30 7.64 0.65
CA GLN A 108 15.92 6.32 0.54
C GLN A 108 15.71 5.69 -0.83
N LEU A 109 14.55 5.90 -1.46
CA LEU A 109 14.22 5.40 -2.81
C LEU A 109 15.02 6.13 -3.90
N GLU A 110 15.23 7.42 -3.75
CA GLU A 110 15.96 8.28 -4.69
C GLU A 110 17.48 8.28 -4.46
N GLU A 111 17.96 7.39 -3.60
CA GLU A 111 19.39 7.17 -3.32
C GLU A 111 20.15 8.40 -2.80
N TYR A 112 19.49 9.27 -2.07
CA TYR A 112 20.15 10.38 -1.41
C TYR A 112 21.29 9.89 -0.49
N PRO A 113 22.32 10.72 -0.28
CA PRO A 113 23.45 10.38 0.56
C PRO A 113 23.01 10.10 2.00
N ASP A 114 23.74 9.23 2.69
CA ASP A 114 23.44 8.83 4.07
C ASP A 114 23.38 9.99 5.06
N SER A 115 24.06 11.12 4.76
CA SER A 115 23.98 12.35 5.56
C SER A 115 22.57 12.94 5.58
N ALA A 116 21.93 13.05 4.40
CA ALA A 116 20.56 13.57 4.28
C ALA A 116 19.54 12.62 4.93
N ILE A 117 19.77 11.30 4.80
CA ILE A 117 18.93 10.28 5.45
C ILE A 117 19.03 10.41 6.98
N LYS A 118 20.25 10.56 7.54
CA LYS A 118 20.46 10.73 8.98
C LYS A 118 19.83 12.00 9.52
N GLU A 119 19.90 13.09 8.76
CA GLU A 119 19.26 14.36 9.13
C GLU A 119 17.73 14.19 9.20
N LYS A 120 17.12 13.54 8.20
CA LYS A 120 15.69 13.27 8.20
C LYS A 120 15.28 12.27 9.29
N GLN A 121 16.13 11.31 9.63
CA GLN A 121 15.93 10.41 10.76
C GLN A 121 15.93 11.14 12.10
N ALA A 122 16.82 12.13 12.27
CA ALA A 122 16.85 12.96 13.48
C ALA A 122 15.56 13.80 13.62
N GLU A 123 15.08 14.38 12.51
CA GLU A 123 13.80 15.09 12.46
C GLU A 123 12.64 14.17 12.83
N LEU A 124 12.59 12.98 12.22
CA LEU A 124 11.55 11.97 12.53
C LEU A 124 11.58 11.56 14.01
N ASN A 125 12.75 11.36 14.58
CA ASN A 125 12.90 11.07 16.01
C ASN A 125 12.32 12.19 16.87
N THR A 126 12.63 13.45 16.53
CA THR A 126 12.13 14.63 17.28
C THR A 126 10.62 14.72 17.21
N LEU A 127 10.03 14.56 16.04
CA LEU A 127 8.56 14.62 15.84
C LEU A 127 7.86 13.46 16.55
N TYR A 128 8.41 12.24 16.45
CA TYR A 128 7.84 11.07 17.12
C TYR A 128 7.92 11.21 18.64
N ASP A 129 9.06 11.64 19.20
CA ASP A 129 9.23 11.79 20.64
C ASP A 129 8.33 12.90 21.19
N ALA A 130 8.19 14.02 20.48
CA ALA A 130 7.25 15.07 20.85
C ALA A 130 5.80 14.56 20.85
N PHE A 131 5.42 13.78 19.84
CA PHE A 131 4.10 13.20 19.75
C PHE A 131 3.85 12.17 20.87
N SER A 132 4.76 11.19 21.03
CA SER A 132 4.58 10.08 21.97
C SER A 132 4.62 10.53 23.44
N ASN A 133 5.40 11.55 23.76
CA ASN A 133 5.42 12.15 25.10
C ASN A 133 4.07 12.83 25.46
N LYS A 134 3.40 13.42 24.47
CA LYS A 134 2.12 14.13 24.69
C LYS A 134 0.91 13.21 24.58
N PHE A 135 0.90 12.29 23.64
CA PHE A 135 -0.28 11.52 23.24
C PHE A 135 -0.13 10.00 23.39
N GLY A 136 1.03 9.52 23.83
CA GLY A 136 1.34 8.11 23.94
C GLY A 136 1.67 7.46 22.60
N LEU A 137 1.77 6.15 22.60
CA LEU A 137 2.15 5.35 21.43
C LEU A 137 1.15 5.51 20.26
N ILE A 138 1.63 5.51 19.03
CA ILE A 138 0.80 5.55 17.82
C ILE A 138 -0.19 4.37 17.81
N ASN A 139 0.27 3.19 18.22
CA ASN A 139 -0.56 1.98 18.30
C ASN A 139 -1.54 1.95 19.49
N SER A 140 -1.58 3.00 20.33
CA SER A 140 -2.55 3.06 21.43
C SER A 140 -3.99 3.12 20.89
N GLN A 141 -4.96 2.60 21.66
CA GLN A 141 -6.37 2.55 21.26
C GLN A 141 -6.96 3.95 20.98
N ILE A 142 -6.49 4.97 21.69
CA ILE A 142 -6.96 6.35 21.50
C ILE A 142 -6.45 6.90 20.18
N ASN A 143 -5.17 6.71 19.87
CA ASN A 143 -4.56 7.14 18.62
C ASN A 143 -5.12 6.37 17.42
N LYS A 144 -5.37 5.07 17.60
CA LYS A 144 -6.07 4.24 16.59
C LYS A 144 -7.44 4.81 16.26
N ARG A 145 -8.26 5.11 17.26
CA ARG A 145 -9.61 5.68 17.02
C ARG A 145 -9.56 7.03 16.33
N ALA A 146 -8.54 7.84 16.63
CA ALA A 146 -8.36 9.16 16.04
C ALA A 146 -7.94 9.13 14.57
N PHE A 147 -7.17 8.11 14.15
CA PHE A 147 -6.47 8.16 12.86
C PHE A 147 -6.66 6.91 11.97
N ASN A 148 -7.45 5.91 12.39
CA ASN A 148 -7.65 4.66 11.65
C ASN A 148 -8.31 4.86 10.27
N GLN A 149 -8.97 5.99 10.03
CA GLN A 149 -9.54 6.35 8.75
C GLN A 149 -8.50 6.87 7.75
N ASP A 150 -7.31 7.24 8.23
CA ASP A 150 -6.23 7.69 7.36
C ASP A 150 -5.62 6.52 6.60
N SER A 151 -5.56 6.62 5.28
CA SER A 151 -5.03 5.57 4.40
C SER A 151 -3.57 5.19 4.68
N SER A 152 -2.83 6.03 5.40
CA SER A 152 -1.44 5.79 5.78
C SER A 152 -1.27 5.40 7.26
N TYR A 153 -2.36 5.11 7.97
CA TYR A 153 -2.28 4.74 9.39
C TYR A 153 -1.41 3.50 9.64
N CYS A 154 -1.50 2.50 8.76
CA CYS A 154 -0.66 1.29 8.86
C CYS A 154 0.85 1.62 8.74
N LEU A 155 1.23 2.60 7.93
CA LEU A 155 2.60 3.08 7.85
C LEU A 155 3.06 3.66 9.19
N LEU A 156 2.23 4.44 9.84
CA LEU A 156 2.55 5.00 11.16
C LEU A 156 2.66 3.90 12.23
N CYS A 157 1.77 2.90 12.21
CA CYS A 157 1.83 1.76 13.12
C CYS A 157 3.16 1.00 13.00
N SER A 158 3.73 0.89 11.80
CA SER A 158 5.00 0.20 11.56
C SER A 158 6.23 0.90 12.15
N LEU A 159 6.09 2.14 12.61
CA LEU A 159 7.16 2.88 13.29
C LEU A 159 7.43 2.37 14.72
N GLU A 160 6.52 1.58 15.27
CA GLU A 160 6.64 1.01 16.61
C GLU A 160 6.76 -0.52 16.52
N LYS A 161 7.80 -1.06 17.17
CA LYS A 161 7.95 -2.50 17.37
C LYS A 161 7.20 -2.89 18.62
N LEU A 162 6.24 -3.80 18.48
CA LEU A 162 5.47 -4.36 19.58
C LEU A 162 5.85 -5.84 19.77
N ASP A 163 5.66 -6.36 20.96
CA ASP A 163 5.72 -7.80 21.21
C ASP A 163 4.38 -8.47 20.88
N ASP A 164 4.32 -9.80 21.05
CA ASP A 164 3.11 -10.59 20.77
C ASP A 164 1.93 -10.24 21.69
N GLU A 165 2.21 -9.58 22.82
CA GLU A 165 1.23 -9.10 23.79
C GLU A 165 0.80 -7.66 23.49
N GLY A 166 1.42 -6.99 22.51
CA GLY A 166 1.15 -5.60 22.12
C GLY A 166 1.89 -4.54 22.93
N ASN A 167 2.89 -4.92 23.73
CA ASN A 167 3.70 -3.97 24.49
C ASN A 167 4.82 -3.38 23.60
N PHE A 168 5.18 -2.15 23.87
CA PHE A 168 6.21 -1.45 23.12
C PHE A 168 7.61 -2.00 23.43
N LYS A 169 8.27 -2.51 22.38
CA LYS A 169 9.67 -2.98 22.42
C LYS A 169 10.69 -1.92 22.03
N GLY A 170 10.26 -0.97 21.20
CA GLY A 170 11.15 0.07 20.70
C GLY A 170 10.68 0.68 19.38
N LYS A 171 11.42 1.67 18.92
CA LYS A 171 11.22 2.29 17.60
C LYS A 171 11.67 1.34 16.48
N ALA A 172 11.06 1.44 15.32
CA ALA A 172 11.44 0.68 14.13
C ALA A 172 12.86 1.04 13.63
N ASP A 173 13.47 0.18 12.84
CA ASP A 173 14.82 0.39 12.32
C ASP A 173 14.94 1.64 11.44
N MET A 174 13.86 2.10 10.85
CA MET A 174 13.80 3.32 10.03
C MET A 174 14.32 4.56 10.77
N PHE A 175 14.19 4.62 12.09
CA PHE A 175 14.70 5.75 12.89
C PHE A 175 16.21 5.84 12.97
N THR A 176 16.93 4.76 12.70
CA THR A 176 18.39 4.68 12.91
C THR A 176 19.17 4.09 11.74
N LYS A 177 18.50 3.33 10.87
CA LYS A 177 19.14 2.60 9.76
C LYS A 177 18.47 2.96 8.44
N ARG A 178 19.22 2.85 7.35
CA ARG A 178 18.65 2.80 6.01
C ARG A 178 17.90 1.47 5.85
N THR A 179 16.59 1.52 5.62
CA THR A 179 15.72 0.34 5.52
C THR A 179 15.38 -0.01 4.09
N ILE A 180 15.47 0.96 3.19
CA ILE A 180 15.21 0.79 1.76
C ILE A 180 16.53 0.94 1.04
N LYS A 181 16.97 -0.12 0.35
CA LYS A 181 18.08 -0.11 -0.58
C LYS A 181 17.49 -0.30 -1.97
N LYS A 182 18.08 0.37 -2.96
CA LYS A 182 17.75 0.08 -4.34
C LYS A 182 18.06 -1.39 -4.60
N ALA A 183 17.17 -2.08 -5.32
CA ALA A 183 17.51 -3.38 -5.88
C ALA A 183 18.73 -3.17 -6.79
N GLU A 184 19.88 -3.67 -6.38
CA GLU A 184 21.04 -3.73 -7.28
C GLU A 184 20.61 -4.60 -8.47
N VAL A 185 20.64 -4.01 -9.66
CA VAL A 185 20.40 -4.78 -10.88
C VAL A 185 21.52 -5.80 -10.97
N VAL A 186 21.18 -7.07 -10.83
CA VAL A 186 22.15 -8.17 -10.96
C VAL A 186 22.61 -8.19 -12.42
N THR A 187 23.87 -7.86 -12.66
CA THR A 187 24.46 -7.79 -14.01
C THR A 187 25.21 -9.06 -14.40
N SER A 188 25.58 -9.89 -13.42
CA SER A 188 26.24 -11.17 -13.63
C SER A 188 25.97 -12.12 -12.46
N VAL A 189 25.97 -13.41 -12.73
CA VAL A 189 25.80 -14.50 -11.76
C VAL A 189 26.73 -15.67 -12.10
N ASP A 190 26.99 -16.53 -11.14
CA ASP A 190 27.93 -17.64 -11.28
C ASP A 190 27.27 -18.97 -11.69
N THR A 191 25.98 -19.16 -11.40
CA THR A 191 25.26 -20.43 -11.60
C THR A 191 23.97 -20.27 -12.39
N ALA A 192 23.55 -21.32 -13.10
CA ALA A 192 22.28 -21.34 -13.83
C ALA A 192 21.06 -21.19 -12.87
N SER A 193 21.17 -21.70 -11.64
CA SER A 193 20.12 -21.53 -10.63
C SER A 193 19.94 -20.08 -10.19
N GLU A 194 21.03 -19.34 -10.03
CA GLU A 194 20.98 -17.91 -9.74
C GLU A 194 20.42 -17.11 -10.93
N ALA A 195 20.87 -17.45 -12.15
CA ALA A 195 20.33 -16.85 -13.38
C ALA A 195 18.82 -17.08 -13.51
N LEU A 196 18.34 -18.29 -13.17
CA LEU A 196 16.92 -18.61 -13.15
C LEU A 196 16.15 -17.75 -12.11
N ALA A 197 16.69 -17.61 -10.89
CA ALA A 197 16.06 -16.79 -9.85
C ALA A 197 15.94 -15.33 -10.28
N VAL A 198 16.99 -14.77 -10.91
CA VAL A 198 16.98 -13.40 -11.43
C VAL A 198 15.99 -13.26 -12.59
N SER A 199 15.97 -14.23 -13.52
CA SER A 199 15.02 -14.23 -14.65
C SER A 199 13.57 -14.25 -14.17
N LEU A 200 13.23 -15.09 -13.21
CA LEU A 200 11.89 -15.15 -12.61
C LEU A 200 11.50 -13.84 -11.91
N SER A 201 12.46 -13.19 -11.24
CA SER A 201 12.25 -11.92 -10.54
C SER A 201 12.08 -10.74 -11.49
N GLU A 202 12.93 -10.62 -12.52
CA GLU A 202 13.01 -9.45 -13.40
C GLU A 202 12.09 -9.55 -14.63
N LYS A 203 11.93 -10.77 -15.17
CA LYS A 203 11.16 -11.04 -16.38
C LYS A 203 9.80 -11.69 -16.13
N ALA A 204 9.50 -12.04 -14.86
CA ALA A 204 8.32 -12.80 -14.47
C ALA A 204 8.17 -14.13 -15.26
N GLY A 205 9.28 -14.73 -15.68
CA GLY A 205 9.32 -15.96 -16.47
C GLY A 205 10.74 -16.42 -16.76
N ILE A 206 10.87 -17.56 -17.46
CA ILE A 206 12.17 -18.10 -17.87
C ILE A 206 12.55 -17.51 -19.21
N ASP A 207 13.55 -16.66 -19.20
CA ASP A 207 14.18 -16.06 -20.39
C ASP A 207 15.61 -16.58 -20.50
N LEU A 208 15.83 -17.60 -21.35
CA LEU A 208 17.12 -18.25 -21.50
C LEU A 208 18.18 -17.31 -22.07
N ASP A 209 17.78 -16.38 -22.94
CA ASP A 209 18.69 -15.39 -23.52
C ASP A 209 19.19 -14.42 -22.45
N TYR A 210 18.28 -13.95 -21.62
CA TYR A 210 18.61 -13.10 -20.48
C TYR A 210 19.52 -13.84 -19.48
N MET A 211 19.22 -15.10 -19.18
CA MET A 211 20.03 -15.94 -18.30
C MET A 211 21.43 -16.17 -18.85
N ALA A 212 21.57 -16.42 -20.15
CA ALA A 212 22.86 -16.54 -20.81
C ALA A 212 23.66 -15.24 -20.72
N GLY A 213 23.00 -14.09 -20.89
CA GLY A 213 23.61 -12.77 -20.73
C GLY A 213 24.12 -12.47 -19.31
N LEU A 214 23.52 -13.06 -18.28
CA LEU A 214 23.99 -12.95 -16.88
C LEU A 214 25.20 -13.86 -16.58
N LEU A 215 25.32 -14.97 -17.29
CA LEU A 215 26.36 -16.02 -17.08
C LEU A 215 27.60 -15.83 -17.95
N MET A 216 27.53 -14.93 -18.93
CA MET A 216 28.59 -14.75 -19.93
C MET A 216 29.09 -13.30 -19.98
N ASP A 217 30.37 -13.13 -20.26
CA ASP A 217 30.90 -11.83 -20.64
C ASP A 217 30.35 -11.37 -21.99
N LYS A 218 30.26 -10.04 -22.18
CA LYS A 218 29.72 -9.46 -23.43
C LYS A 218 30.42 -9.96 -24.73
N ALA A 219 31.72 -10.24 -24.64
CA ALA A 219 32.46 -10.76 -25.78
C ALA A 219 32.08 -12.19 -26.15
N ASP A 220 31.88 -13.04 -25.14
CA ASP A 220 31.49 -14.43 -25.32
C ASP A 220 30.00 -14.56 -25.71
N TYR A 221 29.14 -13.65 -25.23
CA TYR A 221 27.72 -13.58 -25.61
C TYR A 221 27.52 -13.28 -27.11
N MET A 222 28.46 -12.56 -27.75
CA MET A 222 28.42 -12.28 -29.18
C MET A 222 28.99 -13.41 -30.05
N ASP A 223 29.60 -14.43 -29.45
CA ASP A 223 30.11 -15.62 -30.13
C ASP A 223 29.03 -16.71 -30.19
N SER A 224 28.48 -16.97 -31.35
CA SER A 224 27.35 -17.91 -31.55
C SER A 224 27.64 -19.32 -31.04
N GLU A 225 28.86 -19.83 -31.17
CA GLU A 225 29.22 -21.16 -30.71
C GLU A 225 29.27 -21.24 -29.17
N LYS A 226 29.83 -20.22 -28.55
CA LYS A 226 29.89 -20.13 -27.09
C LYS A 226 28.50 -19.90 -26.48
N TYR A 227 27.67 -19.09 -27.13
CA TYR A 227 26.30 -18.85 -26.74
C TYR A 227 25.45 -20.11 -26.76
N ASP A 228 25.48 -20.88 -27.86
CA ASP A 228 24.74 -22.14 -27.99
C ASP A 228 25.22 -23.17 -26.94
N LYS A 229 26.52 -23.22 -26.67
CA LYS A 229 27.08 -24.07 -25.62
C LYS A 229 26.61 -23.67 -24.23
N MET A 230 26.48 -22.34 -23.95
CA MET A 230 25.96 -21.85 -22.67
C MET A 230 24.48 -22.19 -22.51
N LEU A 231 23.65 -22.02 -23.53
CA LEU A 231 22.25 -22.46 -23.51
C LEU A 231 22.10 -23.95 -23.24
N GLY A 232 22.97 -24.76 -23.85
CA GLY A 232 23.03 -26.21 -23.56
C GLY A 232 23.34 -26.50 -22.09
N LYS A 233 24.34 -25.81 -21.54
CA LYS A 233 24.74 -25.93 -20.13
C LYS A 233 23.62 -25.51 -19.17
N ILE A 234 22.95 -24.40 -19.43
CA ILE A 234 21.81 -23.93 -18.62
C ILE A 234 20.71 -25.00 -18.59
N LYS A 235 20.33 -25.55 -19.73
CA LYS A 235 19.30 -26.57 -19.84
C LYS A 235 19.70 -27.88 -19.13
N GLU A 236 20.98 -28.26 -19.20
CA GLU A 236 21.51 -29.45 -18.52
C GLU A 236 21.50 -29.26 -16.99
N GLU A 237 22.03 -28.14 -16.49
CA GLU A 237 22.07 -27.85 -15.05
C GLU A 237 20.68 -27.68 -14.42
N LEU A 238 19.70 -27.17 -15.20
CA LEU A 238 18.33 -26.99 -14.73
C LEU A 238 17.39 -28.14 -15.13
N THR A 239 17.93 -29.28 -15.56
CA THR A 239 17.13 -30.46 -15.87
C THR A 239 16.29 -30.90 -14.67
N GLY A 240 14.97 -31.04 -14.85
CA GLY A 240 14.02 -31.36 -13.79
C GLY A 240 13.51 -30.16 -12.99
N ILE A 241 14.04 -28.98 -13.24
CA ILE A 241 13.58 -27.71 -12.62
C ILE A 241 12.77 -26.90 -13.63
N ILE A 242 13.25 -26.83 -14.87
CA ILE A 242 12.58 -26.15 -15.98
C ILE A 242 12.10 -27.16 -17.02
N PHE A 243 10.97 -26.86 -17.65
CA PHE A 243 10.34 -27.72 -18.65
C PHE A 243 9.88 -26.87 -19.83
N GLN A 244 10.03 -27.38 -21.03
CA GLN A 244 9.49 -26.72 -22.21
C GLN A 244 8.03 -27.11 -22.40
N ASN A 245 7.14 -26.13 -22.41
CA ASN A 245 5.71 -26.35 -22.63
C ASN A 245 5.48 -26.74 -24.11
N PRO A 246 4.95 -27.95 -24.42
CA PRO A 246 4.80 -28.42 -25.78
C PRO A 246 3.74 -27.67 -26.60
N VAL A 247 2.90 -26.85 -25.94
CA VAL A 247 1.83 -26.08 -26.61
C VAL A 247 2.28 -24.66 -26.89
N THR A 248 2.95 -24.02 -25.92
CA THR A 248 3.37 -22.62 -26.02
C THR A 248 4.82 -22.43 -26.44
N ASP A 249 5.60 -23.51 -26.47
CA ASP A 249 7.04 -23.57 -26.72
C ASP A 249 7.89 -22.74 -25.71
N ARG A 250 7.28 -22.30 -24.62
CA ARG A 250 7.94 -21.52 -23.56
C ARG A 250 8.54 -22.42 -22.51
N TRP A 251 9.61 -21.94 -21.89
CA TRP A 251 10.19 -22.60 -20.72
C TRP A 251 9.44 -22.17 -19.46
N GLU A 252 9.07 -23.13 -18.62
CA GLU A 252 8.27 -22.94 -17.41
C GLU A 252 8.85 -23.75 -16.26
N THR A 253 8.63 -23.30 -15.02
CA THR A 253 8.92 -24.10 -13.81
C THR A 253 7.73 -24.97 -13.46
N CYS A 254 7.95 -26.05 -12.70
CA CYS A 254 6.90 -26.95 -12.25
C CYS A 254 5.75 -26.23 -11.49
N LEU A 255 6.06 -25.15 -10.78
CA LEU A 255 5.07 -24.38 -10.01
C LEU A 255 4.12 -23.56 -10.91
N LEU A 256 4.59 -23.09 -12.06
CA LEU A 256 3.75 -22.38 -13.03
C LEU A 256 2.85 -23.32 -13.83
N TYR A 257 3.28 -24.56 -14.03
CA TYR A 257 2.54 -25.57 -14.79
C TYR A 257 1.33 -26.13 -14.02
N THR A 258 1.35 -26.07 -12.68
CA THR A 258 0.29 -26.62 -11.81
C THR A 258 -0.72 -25.60 -11.32
N SER A 259 -0.58 -24.31 -11.72
CA SER A 259 -1.54 -23.27 -11.38
C SER A 259 -2.65 -23.23 -12.44
N PRO A 260 -3.94 -23.44 -12.07
CA PRO A 260 -5.07 -23.40 -13.00
C PRO A 260 -5.31 -22.02 -13.57
#